data_d7e5b694fcb9ed6265df7c5a2cea73ae
#
_entry.id   d7e5b694fcb9ed6265df7c5a2cea73ae
#
_cell.length_a   1.000
_cell.length_b   1.000
_cell.length_c   1.000
_cell.angle_alpha   90.00
_cell.angle_beta   90.00
_cell.angle_gamma   90.00
#
_symmetry.space_group_name_H-M   'P 1'
#
loop_
_entity.id
_entity.type
_entity.pdbx_description
1 polymer ?
#
loop_
_entity_poly.entity_id
_entity_poly.type
_entity_poly.pdbx_seq_one_letter_code
_entity_poly.pdbx_strand_id
1 'polypeptide(L)' 'MTVREILKILYRDGWREVEARTKGSHVQMKHSTKIGKVTVPKHKGDIAPGTLTSILKQAGLK' A
#
# COMPACT_ATOMS: atom_id res chain seq x y z
N MET A 1 -12.47 -0.24 4.34
CA MET A 1 -11.29 -1.11 4.48
C MET A 1 -10.22 -0.41 5.30
N THR A 2 -9.61 -1.12 6.22
CA THR A 2 -8.57 -0.55 7.07
C THR A 2 -7.19 -0.67 6.42
N VAL A 3 -6.23 0.08 6.95
CA VAL A 3 -4.84 -0.02 6.49
C VAL A 3 -4.32 -1.44 6.64
N ARG A 4 -4.65 -2.10 7.75
CA ARG A 4 -4.23 -3.48 7.99
C ARG A 4 -4.74 -4.42 6.91
N GLU A 5 -5.97 -4.23 6.50
CA GLU A 5 -6.57 -5.07 5.46
C GLU A 5 -5.93 -4.86 4.10
N ILE A 6 -5.68 -3.61 3.73
CA ILE A 6 -5.03 -3.35 2.43
C ILE A 6 -3.58 -3.86 2.42
N LEU A 7 -2.87 -3.73 3.53
CA LEU A 7 -1.52 -4.27 3.64
C LEU A 7 -1.53 -5.79 3.45
N LYS A 8 -2.51 -6.46 4.02
CA LYS A 8 -2.64 -7.90 3.88
C LYS A 8 -2.83 -8.30 2.42
N ILE A 9 -3.68 -7.56 1.71
CA ILE A 9 -3.91 -7.80 0.29
C ILE A 9 -2.61 -7.60 -0.50
N LEU A 10 -1.89 -6.53 -0.20
CA LEU A 10 -0.65 -6.23 -0.89
C LEU A 10 0.41 -7.29 -0.63
N TYR A 11 0.56 -7.75 0.60
CA TYR A 11 1.49 -8.82 0.92
C TYR A 11 1.18 -10.09 0.15
N ARG A 12 -0.09 -10.42 0.02
CA ARG A 12 -0.50 -11.60 -0.74
C ARG A 12 -0.14 -11.48 -2.21
N ASP A 13 -0.15 -10.27 -2.74
CA ASP A 13 0.21 -10.03 -4.13
C ASP A 13 1.72 -9.97 -4.35
N GLY A 14 2.50 -10.01 -3.28
CA GLY A 14 3.95 -10.00 -3.38
C GLY A 14 4.62 -8.70 -3.03
N TRP A 15 3.85 -7.70 -2.59
CA TRP A 15 4.40 -6.42 -2.18
C TRP A 15 5.07 -6.55 -0.81
N ARG A 16 6.14 -5.80 -0.62
CA ARG A 16 6.87 -5.78 0.65
C ARG A 16 7.18 -4.35 1.03
N GLU A 17 7.17 -4.08 2.32
CA GLU A 17 7.52 -2.76 2.82
C GLU A 17 9.00 -2.50 2.54
N VAL A 18 9.26 -1.32 1.99
CA VAL A 18 10.63 -0.87 1.80
C VAL A 18 11.06 -0.24 3.11
N GLU A 19 12.23 -0.63 3.58
CA GLU A 19 12.82 -0.03 4.75
C GLU A 19 13.27 1.37 4.39
N ALA A 20 12.31 2.23 4.14
CA ALA A 20 12.58 3.60 3.81
C ALA A 20 12.57 4.39 5.09
N ARG A 21 13.44 5.38 5.14
CA ARG A 21 13.40 6.37 6.20
C ARG A 21 12.22 7.28 5.97
N THR A 22 11.06 6.70 5.96
CA THR A 22 9.86 7.48 5.76
C THR A 22 9.58 8.25 7.02
N LYS A 23 9.70 9.53 6.88
CA LYS A 23 9.20 10.41 7.91
C LYS A 23 7.70 10.48 7.75
N GLY A 24 6.99 10.19 8.80
CA GLY A 24 5.58 10.38 8.80
C GLY A 24 4.78 9.10 8.67
N SER A 25 3.58 9.25 8.20
CA SER A 25 2.55 8.24 8.30
C SER A 25 2.29 7.48 7.00
N HIS A 26 3.32 7.34 6.16
CA HIS A 26 3.17 6.62 4.90
C HIS A 26 4.11 5.43 4.85
N VAL A 27 3.61 4.33 4.31
CA VAL A 27 4.38 3.11 4.10
C VAL A 27 4.61 2.97 2.60
N GLN A 28 5.86 2.81 2.20
CA GLN A 28 6.19 2.55 0.81
C GLN A 28 6.43 1.07 0.61
N MET A 29 5.90 0.54 -0.47
CA MET A 29 6.03 -0.88 -0.78
C MET A 29 6.58 -1.09 -2.18
N LYS A 30 7.34 -2.15 -2.36
CA LYS A 30 7.87 -2.56 -3.64
C LYS A 30 7.51 -4.01 -3.92
N HIS A 31 7.48 -4.33 -5.20
CA HIS A 31 7.21 -5.69 -5.68
C HIS A 31 8.44 -6.21 -6.40
N SER A 32 8.68 -7.53 -6.31
CA SER A 32 9.84 -8.13 -6.94
C SER A 32 9.75 -8.16 -8.46
N THR A 33 8.53 -8.22 -9.01
CA THR A 33 8.32 -8.32 -10.46
C THR A 33 7.52 -7.17 -11.05
N LYS A 34 6.63 -6.56 -10.25
CA LYS A 34 5.85 -5.42 -10.72
C LYS A 34 6.65 -4.13 -10.60
N ILE A 35 6.50 -3.26 -11.57
CA ILE A 35 7.21 -1.98 -11.60
C ILE A 35 6.48 -0.96 -10.74
N GLY A 36 7.23 -0.05 -10.16
CA GLY A 36 6.67 1.06 -9.42
C GLY A 36 6.63 0.83 -7.93
N LYS A 37 6.01 1.76 -7.25
CA LYS A 37 5.89 1.74 -5.79
C LYS A 37 4.44 1.96 -5.41
N VAL A 38 4.07 1.41 -4.27
CA VAL A 38 2.75 1.65 -3.69
C VAL A 38 2.97 2.41 -2.39
N THR A 39 2.26 3.51 -2.23
CA THR A 39 2.31 4.28 -1.00
C THR A 39 0.98 4.11 -0.28
N VAL A 40 1.05 3.65 0.96
CA VAL A 40 -0.13 3.41 1.79
C VAL A 40 -0.09 4.37 2.97
N PRO A 41 -1.14 5.18 3.17
CA PRO A 41 -1.19 6.04 4.34
C PRO A 41 -1.36 5.19 5.60
N LYS A 42 -0.54 5.44 6.58
CA LYS A 42 -0.56 4.68 7.82
C LYS A 42 -1.32 5.46 8.89
N HIS A 43 -2.61 5.24 8.96
CA HIS A 43 -3.43 5.88 9.98
C HIS A 43 -4.48 4.90 10.49
N LYS A 44 -5.09 5.27 11.60
CA LYS A 44 -6.15 4.45 12.20
C LYS A 44 -7.45 4.68 11.45
N GLY A 45 -8.30 3.67 11.44
CA GLY A 45 -9.61 3.76 10.82
C GLY A 45 -9.62 3.32 9.38
N ASP A 46 -10.71 3.63 8.70
CA ASP A 46 -10.91 3.17 7.34
C ASP A 46 -10.22 4.08 6.33
N ILE A 47 -9.80 3.46 5.24
CA ILE A 47 -9.24 4.19 4.11
C ILE A 47 -10.39 4.72 3.26
N ALA A 48 -10.30 5.97 2.87
CA ALA A 48 -11.32 6.57 2.00
C ALA A 48 -11.38 5.81 0.67
N PRO A 49 -12.58 5.66 0.08
CA PRO A 49 -12.74 4.89 -1.16
C PRO A 49 -11.83 5.36 -2.30
N GLY A 50 -11.65 6.66 -2.45
CA GLY A 50 -10.75 7.19 -3.48
C GLY A 50 -9.31 6.81 -3.26
N THR A 51 -8.86 6.88 -2.02
CA THR A 51 -7.50 6.50 -1.65
C THR A 51 -7.31 4.99 -1.85
N LEU A 52 -8.28 4.20 -1.46
CA LEU A 52 -8.23 2.75 -1.65
C LEU A 52 -8.10 2.39 -3.13
N THR A 53 -8.90 3.01 -3.97
CA THR A 53 -8.85 2.78 -5.42
C THR A 53 -7.48 3.15 -5.97
N SER A 54 -6.93 4.26 -5.54
CA SER A 54 -5.61 4.70 -5.96
C SER A 54 -4.53 3.68 -5.58
N ILE A 55 -4.58 3.17 -4.36
CA ILE A 55 -3.63 2.17 -3.89
C ILE A 55 -3.72 0.90 -4.73
N LEU A 56 -4.92 0.43 -4.98
CA LEU A 56 -5.12 -0.78 -5.78
C LEU A 56 -4.66 -0.59 -7.21
N LYS A 57 -4.86 0.59 -7.78
CA LYS A 57 -4.36 0.89 -9.13
C LYS A 57 -2.84 0.90 -9.17
N GLN A 58 -2.20 1.51 -8.17
CA GLN A 58 -0.75 1.52 -8.09
C GLN A 58 -0.19 0.09 -8.00
N ALA A 59 -0.90 -0.77 -7.32
CA ALA A 59 -0.48 -2.15 -7.13
C ALA A 59 -0.83 -3.05 -8.32
N GLY A 60 -1.54 -2.54 -9.31
CA GLY A 60 -1.96 -3.34 -10.44
C GLY A 60 -3.08 -4.31 -10.12
N LEU A 61 -3.82 -4.05 -9.06
CA LEU A 61 -4.91 -4.92 -8.61
C LEU A 61 -6.29 -4.42 -9.07
N LYS A 62 -6.32 -3.31 -9.76
CA LYS A 62 -7.58 -2.78 -10.22
C LYS A 62 -7.45 -2.06 -11.56
#